data_a8beb696a8f93896047958ec0f0139c3
#
_entry.id   a8beb696a8f93896047958ec0f0139c3
#
_cell.length_a   1.000
_cell.length_b   1.000
_cell.length_c   1.000
_cell.angle_alpha   90.00
_cell.angle_beta   90.00
_cell.angle_gamma   90.00
#
_symmetry.space_group_name_H-M   'P 1'
#
loop_
_entity.id
_entity.type
_entity.pdbx_description
1 polymer ?
#
loop_
_entity_poly.entity_id
_entity_poly.type
_entity_poly.pdbx_seq_one_letter_code
_entity_poly.pdbx_strand_id
1 'polypeptide(L)'
;MSAVLGRHLIRKTLIGLALTSLIGTYAAVRAFSADAAEIPISQGKPVTASSVENGGSGAANAVDGNGGTRWSSAFSDPQWLQVDLGAPATITRVVLNWEAAYARDFTVQTSADGTSWTTIHTTVNGTGGVQTLTVSGSGRYVKLNTTRRATQYGVSLWEFQVFGTGGSTPTGAQTTIPPGAVRVAEFLADCPFSHRLPDDPIVFPGLPGASHMHSFFGSTVTNAGTTVDDLANGPSNCNPAVDRSSYWVPTLYQDGVAKEPVITTFYYLGEGVSDAVREQIQSLPYGLRIVAGNAKATAPDATTISRWSCLHHNEAGAGKDFINCPADSMLESYLDFPQCWNGRDLDSADHKSHMAYPVNGACPATHPVPVPKLRQVLRYPVNGDPARIRLSSGAGFTMHGDFFNAWPQAEMDRRVAYCIRLKVKCGADGRA
;
A
#
# COMPACT_ATOMS: atom_id res chain seq x y z
N MET A 1 -50.73 -4.49 80.71
CA MET A 1 -51.75 -5.54 80.82
C MET A 1 -51.65 -6.41 79.58
N SER A 2 -51.27 -7.64 79.83
CA SER A 2 -51.60 -8.91 79.18
C SER A 2 -51.24 -9.04 77.67
N ALA A 3 -50.19 -9.72 77.30
CA ALA A 3 -50.02 -11.16 77.26
C ALA A 3 -50.95 -11.92 76.35
N VAL A 4 -50.43 -12.64 75.36
CA VAL A 4 -50.42 -14.09 75.23
C VAL A 4 -49.95 -14.43 73.77
N LEU A 5 -48.85 -15.03 73.66
CA LEU A 5 -48.46 -16.34 73.15
C LEU A 5 -49.41 -17.07 72.19
N GLY A 6 -48.91 -17.52 71.08
CA GLY A 6 -49.54 -18.53 70.21
C GLY A 6 -48.56 -19.10 69.17
N ARG A 7 -48.14 -20.30 69.44
CA ARG A 7 -47.16 -21.18 68.76
C ARG A 7 -47.61 -21.68 67.41
N HIS A 8 -46.54 -21.96 66.55
CA HIS A 8 -46.37 -23.08 65.62
C HIS A 8 -47.37 -23.33 64.49
N LEU A 9 -46.92 -23.31 63.29
CA LEU A 9 -46.83 -24.55 62.47
C LEU A 9 -45.90 -24.38 61.27
N ILE A 10 -44.94 -25.29 61.16
CA ILE A 10 -44.05 -25.48 60.03
C ILE A 10 -44.87 -26.03 58.89
N ARG A 11 -44.87 -25.37 57.73
CA ARG A 11 -45.18 -26.02 56.44
C ARG A 11 -44.06 -25.75 55.43
N LYS A 12 -43.34 -26.81 55.14
CA LYS A 12 -42.41 -26.90 54.02
C LYS A 12 -43.21 -26.74 52.74
N THR A 13 -42.94 -25.71 51.98
CA THR A 13 -43.39 -25.65 50.59
C THR A 13 -42.15 -25.52 49.73
N LEU A 14 -41.91 -26.54 48.90
CA LEU A 14 -40.91 -26.55 47.83
C LEU A 14 -41.21 -25.44 46.87
N ILE A 15 -40.31 -24.51 46.71
CA ILE A 15 -40.29 -23.57 45.58
C ILE A 15 -39.32 -24.13 44.55
N GLY A 16 -39.86 -24.64 43.47
CA GLY A 16 -39.10 -25.08 42.34
C GLY A 16 -38.38 -23.88 41.69
N LEU A 17 -37.06 -23.97 41.59
CA LEU A 17 -36.27 -23.08 40.74
C LEU A 17 -36.65 -23.32 39.30
N ALA A 18 -37.37 -22.42 38.69
CA ALA A 18 -37.46 -22.32 37.23
C ALA A 18 -36.16 -21.66 36.74
N LEU A 19 -35.21 -22.47 36.26
CA LEU A 19 -34.12 -21.98 35.42
C LEU A 19 -34.71 -21.53 34.09
N THR A 20 -34.93 -20.26 33.92
CA THR A 20 -35.06 -19.67 32.59
C THR A 20 -33.69 -19.57 31.97
N SER A 21 -33.36 -20.53 31.12
CA SER A 21 -32.20 -20.46 30.23
C SER A 21 -32.40 -19.31 29.26
N LEU A 22 -31.75 -18.16 29.50
CA LEU A 22 -31.48 -17.17 28.46
C LEU A 22 -30.52 -17.81 27.46
N ILE A 23 -31.05 -18.33 26.37
CA ILE A 23 -30.27 -18.62 25.18
C ILE A 23 -29.93 -17.25 24.58
N GLY A 24 -28.79 -16.71 24.99
CA GLY A 24 -28.15 -15.62 24.29
C GLY A 24 -27.72 -16.10 22.92
N THR A 25 -28.45 -15.70 21.88
CA THR A 25 -27.98 -15.80 20.49
C THR A 25 -26.77 -14.91 20.37
N TYR A 26 -25.57 -15.50 20.52
CA TYR A 26 -24.35 -14.92 20.02
C TYR A 26 -24.49 -14.83 18.50
N ALA A 27 -24.95 -13.69 18.02
CA ALA A 27 -24.71 -13.31 16.64
C ALA A 27 -23.19 -13.22 16.49
N ALA A 28 -22.58 -14.25 15.94
CA ALA A 28 -21.21 -14.20 15.47
C ALA A 28 -21.19 -13.12 14.38
N VAL A 29 -20.83 -11.92 14.77
CA VAL A 29 -20.35 -10.90 13.83
C VAL A 29 -19.11 -11.52 13.19
N ARG A 30 -19.29 -12.13 12.03
CA ARG A 30 -18.16 -12.42 11.15
C ARG A 30 -17.61 -11.04 10.82
N ALA A 31 -16.50 -10.70 11.46
CA ALA A 31 -15.63 -9.67 10.95
C ALA A 31 -15.28 -10.12 9.53
N PHE A 32 -15.83 -9.47 8.53
CA PHE A 32 -15.25 -9.50 7.20
C PHE A 32 -13.90 -8.81 7.35
N SER A 33 -12.86 -9.59 7.60
CA SER A 33 -11.53 -9.18 7.25
C SER A 33 -11.63 -8.88 5.75
N ALA A 34 -11.52 -7.62 5.36
CA ALA A 34 -11.20 -7.29 3.99
C ALA A 34 -9.88 -8.02 3.74
N ASP A 35 -9.93 -9.13 3.01
CA ASP A 35 -8.73 -9.79 2.55
C ASP A 35 -7.95 -8.72 1.80
N ALA A 36 -6.79 -8.37 2.33
CA ALA A 36 -5.84 -7.54 1.61
C ALA A 36 -5.68 -8.20 0.24
N ALA A 37 -5.88 -7.43 -0.83
CA ALA A 37 -5.78 -7.97 -2.18
C ALA A 37 -4.38 -8.59 -2.32
N GLU A 38 -4.32 -9.90 -2.37
CA GLU A 38 -3.08 -10.66 -2.46
C GLU A 38 -2.39 -10.26 -3.77
N ILE A 39 -1.17 -9.74 -3.68
CA ILE A 39 -0.44 -9.26 -4.86
C ILE A 39 0.02 -10.47 -5.67
N PRO A 40 -0.24 -10.49 -6.99
CA PRO A 40 0.22 -11.57 -7.85
C PRO A 40 1.76 -11.63 -7.88
N ILE A 41 2.35 -12.80 -7.62
CA ILE A 41 3.79 -12.99 -7.77
C ILE A 41 4.25 -12.93 -9.23
N SER A 42 3.32 -12.87 -10.19
CA SER A 42 3.56 -12.66 -11.62
C SER A 42 3.65 -11.19 -12.02
N GLN A 43 3.19 -10.26 -11.18
CA GLN A 43 3.10 -8.85 -11.58
C GLN A 43 4.46 -8.26 -11.90
N GLY A 44 4.57 -7.60 -13.07
CA GLY A 44 5.79 -6.99 -13.56
C GLY A 44 6.94 -7.97 -13.88
N LYS A 45 6.68 -9.29 -13.91
CA LYS A 45 7.69 -10.30 -14.23
C LYS A 45 7.97 -10.38 -15.72
N PRO A 46 9.17 -10.87 -16.10
CA PRO A 46 9.47 -11.19 -17.49
C PRO A 46 8.43 -12.17 -18.03
N VAL A 47 7.87 -11.83 -19.18
CA VAL A 47 6.86 -12.64 -19.84
C VAL A 47 7.15 -12.76 -21.34
N THR A 48 6.92 -13.95 -21.87
CA THR A 48 7.03 -14.26 -23.30
C THR A 48 5.75 -14.87 -23.80
N ALA A 49 5.48 -14.74 -25.08
CA ALA A 49 4.31 -15.29 -25.73
C ALA A 49 4.68 -15.98 -27.04
N SER A 50 3.81 -16.89 -27.49
CA SER A 50 3.93 -17.56 -28.81
C SER A 50 3.86 -16.55 -29.95
N SER A 51 3.05 -15.52 -29.79
CA SER A 51 2.86 -14.46 -30.78
C SER A 51 2.25 -13.21 -30.13
N VAL A 52 2.26 -12.13 -30.88
CA VAL A 52 1.64 -10.83 -30.53
C VAL A 52 0.87 -10.33 -31.76
N GLU A 53 -0.35 -9.86 -31.57
CA GLU A 53 -1.20 -9.35 -32.65
C GLU A 53 -0.60 -8.09 -33.30
N ASN A 54 -0.15 -7.15 -32.48
CA ASN A 54 0.42 -5.87 -32.89
C ASN A 54 1.28 -5.26 -31.78
N GLY A 55 1.98 -4.16 -32.08
CA GLY A 55 2.92 -3.51 -31.17
C GLY A 55 2.29 -2.95 -29.87
N GLY A 56 0.97 -2.73 -29.83
CA GLY A 56 0.25 -2.27 -28.64
C GLY A 56 -0.27 -3.39 -27.73
N SER A 57 -0.19 -4.66 -28.17
CA SER A 57 -0.77 -5.83 -27.49
C SER A 57 0.31 -6.79 -26.98
N GLY A 58 1.42 -6.27 -26.49
CA GLY A 58 2.59 -7.05 -26.05
C GLY A 58 2.30 -7.96 -24.86
N ALA A 59 3.11 -9.04 -24.71
CA ALA A 59 2.98 -10.02 -23.64
C ALA A 59 3.04 -9.38 -22.24
N ALA A 60 3.87 -8.34 -22.06
CA ALA A 60 4.05 -7.65 -20.77
C ALA A 60 2.75 -7.02 -20.23
N ASN A 61 1.85 -6.64 -21.11
CA ASN A 61 0.56 -6.03 -20.74
C ASN A 61 -0.34 -6.99 -19.93
N ALA A 62 -0.13 -8.30 -20.02
CA ALA A 62 -0.92 -9.27 -19.26
C ALA A 62 -0.43 -9.48 -17.82
N VAL A 63 0.64 -8.78 -17.39
CA VAL A 63 1.19 -8.88 -16.03
C VAL A 63 1.60 -7.50 -15.49
N ASP A 64 1.15 -6.40 -16.11
CA ASP A 64 1.54 -5.05 -15.73
C ASP A 64 0.65 -4.45 -14.61
N GLY A 65 -0.44 -5.11 -14.25
CA GLY A 65 -1.41 -4.67 -13.25
C GLY A 65 -2.35 -3.57 -13.76
N ASN A 66 -2.42 -3.36 -15.07
CA ASN A 66 -3.24 -2.33 -15.70
C ASN A 66 -4.37 -2.97 -16.53
N GLY A 67 -5.58 -3.01 -15.99
CA GLY A 67 -6.75 -3.53 -16.69
C GLY A 67 -7.16 -2.79 -17.97
N GLY A 68 -6.46 -1.71 -18.36
CA GLY A 68 -6.64 -0.98 -19.61
C GLY A 68 -5.68 -1.40 -20.72
N THR A 69 -4.71 -2.25 -20.45
CA THR A 69 -3.76 -2.83 -21.41
C THR A 69 -3.95 -4.34 -21.50
N ARG A 70 -3.60 -4.95 -22.63
CA ARG A 70 -3.79 -6.38 -22.83
C ARG A 70 -2.71 -7.02 -23.69
N TRP A 71 -2.48 -8.31 -23.49
CA TRP A 71 -1.87 -9.13 -24.50
C TRP A 71 -2.91 -9.66 -25.47
N SER A 72 -2.59 -9.68 -26.77
CA SER A 72 -3.35 -10.36 -27.80
C SER A 72 -2.42 -11.17 -28.70
N SER A 73 -2.77 -12.42 -28.98
CA SER A 73 -2.03 -13.31 -29.85
C SER A 73 -2.40 -13.15 -31.32
N ALA A 74 -1.63 -13.78 -32.21
CA ALA A 74 -2.05 -14.05 -33.58
C ALA A 74 -3.34 -14.88 -33.63
N PHE A 75 -4.07 -14.81 -34.77
CA PHE A 75 -5.39 -15.43 -34.95
C PHE A 75 -5.26 -16.92 -35.36
N SER A 76 -4.51 -17.68 -34.58
CA SER A 76 -4.25 -19.11 -34.80
C SER A 76 -4.22 -19.90 -33.49
N ASP A 77 -4.41 -21.20 -33.56
CA ASP A 77 -4.26 -22.14 -32.45
C ASP A 77 -3.09 -23.09 -32.73
N PRO A 78 -2.34 -23.52 -31.72
CA PRO A 78 -2.38 -23.09 -30.31
C PRO A 78 -1.64 -21.78 -30.06
N GLN A 79 -1.90 -21.15 -28.89
CA GLN A 79 -1.16 -19.99 -28.39
C GLN A 79 -0.73 -20.20 -26.93
N TRP A 80 0.31 -19.49 -26.49
CA TRP A 80 0.72 -19.55 -25.10
C TRP A 80 1.30 -18.22 -24.61
N LEU A 81 1.19 -18.01 -23.29
CA LEU A 81 1.79 -16.93 -22.53
C LEU A 81 2.56 -17.54 -21.35
N GLN A 82 3.83 -17.19 -21.16
CA GLN A 82 4.72 -17.75 -20.14
C GLN A 82 5.34 -16.65 -19.31
N VAL A 83 5.18 -16.74 -17.99
CA VAL A 83 5.79 -15.84 -17.00
C VAL A 83 6.99 -16.51 -16.35
N ASP A 84 8.12 -15.80 -16.26
CA ASP A 84 9.29 -16.20 -15.45
C ASP A 84 9.19 -15.52 -14.07
N LEU A 85 8.87 -16.28 -13.05
CA LEU A 85 8.79 -15.79 -11.67
C LEU A 85 10.18 -15.48 -11.08
N GLY A 86 11.27 -15.75 -11.82
CA GLY A 86 12.65 -15.43 -11.47
C GLY A 86 13.31 -16.39 -10.48
N ALA A 87 12.53 -17.07 -9.64
CA ALA A 87 12.98 -18.12 -8.72
C ALA A 87 11.84 -19.15 -8.51
N PRO A 88 12.11 -20.31 -7.93
CA PRO A 88 11.07 -21.29 -7.58
C PRO A 88 9.99 -20.67 -6.68
N ALA A 89 8.73 -20.96 -6.98
CA ALA A 89 7.56 -20.53 -6.24
C ALA A 89 6.61 -21.71 -6.01
N THR A 90 5.82 -21.62 -4.93
CA THR A 90 4.63 -22.46 -4.72
C THR A 90 3.42 -21.66 -5.20
N ILE A 91 2.65 -22.21 -6.13
CA ILE A 91 1.49 -21.56 -6.76
C ILE A 91 0.21 -22.16 -6.17
N THR A 92 -0.66 -21.32 -5.65
CA THR A 92 -1.91 -21.72 -4.99
C THR A 92 -3.16 -21.25 -5.73
N ARG A 93 -3.04 -20.18 -6.53
CA ARG A 93 -4.17 -19.59 -7.25
C ARG A 93 -3.69 -18.89 -8.52
N VAL A 94 -4.52 -18.94 -9.56
CA VAL A 94 -4.33 -18.18 -10.80
C VAL A 94 -5.62 -17.45 -11.12
N VAL A 95 -5.53 -16.18 -11.51
CA VAL A 95 -6.66 -15.41 -12.02
C VAL A 95 -6.37 -15.00 -13.45
N LEU A 96 -7.31 -15.34 -14.35
CA LEU A 96 -7.28 -14.98 -15.75
C LEU A 96 -8.38 -13.95 -16.01
N ASN A 97 -8.01 -12.74 -16.33
CA ASN A 97 -8.93 -11.68 -16.75
C ASN A 97 -8.94 -11.63 -18.29
N TRP A 98 -9.89 -12.34 -18.89
CA TRP A 98 -10.01 -12.45 -20.33
C TRP A 98 -10.65 -11.21 -20.93
N GLU A 99 -10.18 -10.83 -22.10
CA GLU A 99 -10.88 -9.96 -23.02
C GLU A 99 -11.98 -10.77 -23.75
N ALA A 100 -12.79 -10.15 -24.60
CA ALA A 100 -13.84 -10.82 -25.37
C ALA A 100 -13.33 -11.96 -26.25
N ALA A 101 -12.09 -11.87 -26.73
CA ALA A 101 -11.40 -12.91 -27.49
C ALA A 101 -10.65 -13.87 -26.55
N TYR A 102 -11.38 -14.68 -25.80
CA TYR A 102 -10.83 -15.61 -24.82
C TYR A 102 -10.52 -17.01 -25.41
N ALA A 103 -9.82 -17.84 -24.60
CA ALA A 103 -9.64 -19.25 -24.93
C ALA A 103 -10.75 -20.11 -24.33
N ARG A 104 -11.30 -21.03 -25.13
CA ARG A 104 -12.25 -22.05 -24.67
C ARG A 104 -11.56 -23.23 -24.00
N ASP A 105 -10.46 -23.68 -24.57
CA ASP A 105 -9.70 -24.80 -24.02
C ASP A 105 -8.27 -24.34 -23.75
N PHE A 106 -7.85 -24.56 -22.49
CA PHE A 106 -6.53 -24.17 -22.06
C PHE A 106 -6.03 -25.00 -20.87
N THR A 107 -4.73 -24.98 -20.66
CA THR A 107 -4.09 -25.52 -19.46
C THR A 107 -3.24 -24.43 -18.80
N VAL A 108 -3.14 -24.51 -17.46
CA VAL A 108 -2.09 -23.79 -16.70
C VAL A 108 -1.04 -24.82 -16.32
N GLN A 109 0.21 -24.48 -16.60
CA GLN A 109 1.35 -25.38 -16.42
C GLN A 109 2.44 -24.69 -15.61
N THR A 110 3.22 -25.46 -14.85
CA THR A 110 4.41 -25.02 -14.15
C THR A 110 5.65 -25.73 -14.64
N SER A 111 6.81 -25.08 -14.51
CA SER A 111 8.11 -25.67 -14.86
C SER A 111 9.21 -25.10 -13.96
N ALA A 112 10.20 -25.91 -13.62
CA ALA A 112 11.40 -25.47 -12.94
C ALA A 112 12.44 -24.88 -13.90
N ASP A 113 12.50 -25.39 -15.15
CA ASP A 113 13.56 -25.16 -16.15
C ASP A 113 13.05 -24.43 -17.42
N GLY A 114 11.75 -24.22 -17.56
CA GLY A 114 11.11 -23.62 -18.75
C GLY A 114 10.98 -24.58 -19.94
N THR A 115 11.37 -25.84 -19.78
CA THR A 115 11.34 -26.87 -20.83
C THR A 115 10.46 -28.05 -20.50
N SER A 116 10.52 -28.55 -19.28
CA SER A 116 9.70 -29.64 -18.74
C SER A 116 8.48 -29.09 -18.01
N TRP A 117 7.27 -29.41 -18.47
CA TRP A 117 6.03 -28.79 -18.01
C TRP A 117 5.11 -29.75 -17.29
N THR A 118 4.61 -29.34 -16.13
CA THR A 118 3.57 -30.06 -15.35
C THR A 118 2.28 -29.28 -15.41
N THR A 119 1.19 -29.89 -15.85
CA THR A 119 -0.13 -29.29 -15.87
C THR A 119 -0.71 -29.27 -14.46
N ILE A 120 -1.09 -28.09 -13.99
CA ILE A 120 -1.71 -27.87 -12.66
C ILE A 120 -3.19 -27.49 -12.77
N HIS A 121 -3.67 -27.17 -13.97
CA HIS A 121 -5.09 -26.92 -14.24
C HIS A 121 -5.42 -27.16 -15.71
N THR A 122 -6.66 -27.65 -15.96
CA THR A 122 -7.20 -27.81 -17.31
C THR A 122 -8.63 -27.28 -17.36
N THR A 123 -8.92 -26.46 -18.36
CA THR A 123 -10.27 -25.99 -18.70
C THR A 123 -10.66 -26.46 -20.09
N VAL A 124 -11.88 -27.00 -20.20
CA VAL A 124 -12.53 -27.35 -21.46
C VAL A 124 -13.85 -26.58 -21.52
N ASN A 125 -14.16 -25.98 -22.67
CA ASN A 125 -15.34 -25.16 -22.89
C ASN A 125 -15.49 -23.98 -21.91
N GLY A 126 -14.39 -23.29 -21.61
CA GLY A 126 -14.37 -22.06 -20.82
C GLY A 126 -15.26 -20.96 -21.41
N THR A 127 -15.70 -20.05 -20.56
CA THR A 127 -16.70 -19.01 -20.86
C THR A 127 -16.11 -17.58 -20.92
N GLY A 128 -14.80 -17.41 -20.73
CA GLY A 128 -14.16 -16.08 -20.67
C GLY A 128 -14.47 -15.32 -19.37
N GLY A 129 -14.35 -14.00 -19.42
CA GLY A 129 -14.51 -13.13 -18.24
C GLY A 129 -13.38 -13.30 -17.22
N VAL A 130 -13.64 -12.98 -15.97
CA VAL A 130 -12.67 -13.19 -14.89
C VAL A 130 -12.81 -14.59 -14.33
N GLN A 131 -11.76 -15.39 -14.42
CA GLN A 131 -11.74 -16.78 -13.93
C GLN A 131 -10.70 -16.91 -12.82
N THR A 132 -11.15 -17.32 -11.62
CA THR A 132 -10.29 -17.63 -10.49
C THR A 132 -10.12 -19.13 -10.37
N LEU A 133 -8.89 -19.61 -10.52
CA LEU A 133 -8.53 -21.02 -10.52
C LEU A 133 -7.74 -21.34 -9.24
N THR A 134 -8.30 -22.16 -8.36
CA THR A 134 -7.53 -22.74 -7.25
C THR A 134 -6.67 -23.87 -7.81
N VAL A 135 -5.38 -23.79 -7.60
CA VAL A 135 -4.38 -24.71 -8.15
C VAL A 135 -3.40 -25.16 -7.06
N SER A 136 -2.64 -26.20 -7.34
CA SER A 136 -1.52 -26.63 -6.51
C SER A 136 -0.37 -27.01 -7.41
N GLY A 137 0.73 -26.25 -7.35
CA GLY A 137 1.90 -26.48 -8.16
C GLY A 137 3.11 -25.76 -7.64
N SER A 138 4.27 -26.09 -8.22
CA SER A 138 5.52 -25.38 -7.93
C SER A 138 6.37 -25.26 -9.20
N GLY A 139 7.16 -24.19 -9.29
CA GLY A 139 8.05 -23.95 -10.40
C GLY A 139 8.53 -22.52 -10.46
N ARG A 140 9.53 -22.24 -11.27
CA ARG A 140 9.99 -20.90 -11.62
C ARG A 140 9.14 -20.29 -12.74
N TYR A 141 8.65 -21.11 -13.65
CA TYR A 141 7.87 -20.65 -14.80
C TYR A 141 6.43 -21.09 -14.67
N VAL A 142 5.51 -20.19 -15.06
CA VAL A 142 4.08 -20.51 -15.18
C VAL A 142 3.64 -20.18 -16.61
N LYS A 143 2.98 -21.13 -17.25
CA LYS A 143 2.50 -20.98 -18.62
C LYS A 143 1.02 -21.22 -18.74
N LEU A 144 0.33 -20.29 -19.38
CA LEU A 144 -1.00 -20.48 -19.92
C LEU A 144 -0.83 -21.00 -21.35
N ASN A 145 -1.28 -22.21 -21.61
CA ASN A 145 -1.24 -22.84 -22.94
C ASN A 145 -2.66 -23.02 -23.44
N THR A 146 -3.04 -22.30 -24.50
CA THR A 146 -4.40 -22.27 -25.07
C THR A 146 -4.43 -23.10 -26.34
N THR A 147 -5.42 -23.99 -26.46
CA THR A 147 -5.52 -24.93 -27.58
C THR A 147 -6.71 -24.67 -28.47
N ARG A 148 -7.70 -23.90 -28.01
CA ARG A 148 -8.89 -23.53 -28.82
C ARG A 148 -9.40 -22.16 -28.42
N ARG A 149 -9.49 -21.28 -29.40
CA ARG A 149 -10.06 -19.95 -29.28
C ARG A 149 -11.60 -19.99 -29.24
N ALA A 150 -12.24 -18.97 -28.64
CA ALA A 150 -13.68 -18.80 -28.62
C ALA A 150 -14.21 -18.04 -29.85
N THR A 151 -13.37 -17.23 -30.47
CA THR A 151 -13.73 -16.31 -31.56
C THR A 151 -12.82 -16.50 -32.79
N GLN A 152 -13.10 -15.81 -33.85
CA GLN A 152 -12.21 -15.77 -35.03
C GLN A 152 -10.93 -14.96 -34.81
N TYR A 153 -10.87 -14.14 -33.77
CA TYR A 153 -9.70 -13.33 -33.39
C TYR A 153 -8.69 -14.18 -32.62
N GLY A 154 -7.59 -13.58 -32.14
CA GLY A 154 -6.60 -14.25 -31.31
C GLY A 154 -7.12 -14.61 -29.90
N VAL A 155 -6.20 -14.92 -29.02
CA VAL A 155 -6.47 -15.04 -27.58
C VAL A 155 -5.99 -13.75 -26.91
N SER A 156 -6.81 -13.16 -26.04
CA SER A 156 -6.53 -11.86 -25.43
C SER A 156 -6.82 -11.87 -23.93
N LEU A 157 -5.86 -11.35 -23.15
CA LEU A 157 -5.91 -11.23 -21.69
C LEU A 157 -5.60 -9.81 -21.28
N TRP A 158 -6.46 -9.24 -20.44
CA TRP A 158 -6.14 -8.05 -19.68
C TRP A 158 -5.10 -8.35 -18.61
N GLU A 159 -5.27 -9.48 -17.84
CA GLU A 159 -4.34 -9.87 -16.79
C GLU A 159 -4.20 -11.39 -16.65
N PHE A 160 -2.96 -11.82 -16.44
CA PHE A 160 -2.58 -13.17 -16.02
C PHE A 160 -1.92 -13.10 -14.64
N GLN A 161 -2.69 -13.26 -13.61
CA GLN A 161 -2.23 -13.13 -12.24
C GLN A 161 -1.96 -14.50 -11.63
N VAL A 162 -0.76 -14.69 -11.09
CA VAL A 162 -0.33 -15.90 -10.39
C VAL A 162 -0.09 -15.55 -8.93
N PHE A 163 -0.69 -16.31 -8.02
CA PHE A 163 -0.61 -16.11 -6.57
C PHE A 163 0.03 -17.32 -5.89
N GLY A 164 0.76 -17.06 -4.80
CA GLY A 164 1.46 -18.06 -4.04
C GLY A 164 2.63 -17.46 -3.25
N THR A 165 3.60 -18.29 -2.90
CA THR A 165 4.79 -17.88 -2.15
C THR A 165 6.08 -18.22 -2.90
N GLY A 166 7.13 -17.43 -2.72
CA GLY A 166 8.38 -17.57 -3.47
C GLY A 166 8.38 -16.72 -4.75
N GLY A 167 9.15 -17.11 -5.75
CA GLY A 167 9.51 -16.26 -6.86
C GLY A 167 10.62 -15.27 -6.47
N SER A 168 11.31 -14.70 -7.46
CA SER A 168 12.28 -13.64 -7.17
C SER A 168 11.63 -12.27 -7.28
N THR A 169 12.25 -11.28 -6.70
CA THR A 169 12.08 -9.88 -7.08
C THR A 169 12.25 -9.73 -8.60
N PRO A 170 11.54 -8.83 -9.30
CA PRO A 170 11.60 -8.69 -10.75
C PRO A 170 13.04 -8.61 -11.25
N THR A 171 13.40 -9.44 -12.24
CA THR A 171 14.73 -9.47 -12.86
C THR A 171 14.81 -8.31 -13.84
N GLY A 172 15.15 -7.18 -13.37
CA GLY A 172 15.39 -5.91 -14.04
C GLY A 172 16.03 -4.96 -13.04
N ALA A 173 16.20 -5.42 -11.80
CA ALA A 173 16.94 -4.67 -10.79
C ALA A 173 18.36 -4.45 -11.32
N GLN A 174 18.68 -3.19 -11.53
CA GLN A 174 20.03 -2.76 -11.81
C GLN A 174 20.90 -3.19 -10.62
N THR A 175 21.72 -4.23 -10.80
CA THR A 175 22.61 -4.77 -9.75
C THR A 175 23.96 -4.09 -9.77
N THR A 176 24.25 -3.35 -10.82
CA THR A 176 25.52 -2.65 -11.01
C THR A 176 25.36 -1.21 -10.60
N ILE A 177 26.14 -0.80 -9.60
CA ILE A 177 26.18 0.59 -9.13
C ILE A 177 27.12 1.37 -10.09
N PRO A 178 26.62 2.46 -10.72
CA PRO A 178 27.48 3.26 -11.60
C PRO A 178 28.67 3.85 -10.83
N PRO A 179 29.84 3.98 -11.48
CA PRO A 179 30.94 4.72 -10.89
C PRO A 179 30.52 6.15 -10.51
N GLY A 180 30.86 6.59 -9.30
CA GLY A 180 30.52 7.92 -8.78
C GLY A 180 29.10 8.06 -8.23
N ALA A 181 28.29 7.01 -8.19
CA ALA A 181 26.96 7.06 -7.58
C ALA A 181 27.03 7.46 -6.09
N VAL A 182 26.14 8.37 -5.68
CA VAL A 182 26.01 8.81 -4.28
C VAL A 182 25.45 7.68 -3.43
N ARG A 183 26.15 7.33 -2.35
CA ARG A 183 25.85 6.19 -1.48
C ARG A 183 24.88 6.58 -0.36
N VAL A 184 23.63 6.85 -0.74
CA VAL A 184 22.50 7.13 0.16
C VAL A 184 21.34 6.21 -0.24
N ALA A 185 20.77 5.50 0.71
CA ALA A 185 19.64 4.61 0.47
C ALA A 185 18.35 5.44 0.33
N GLU A 186 18.07 5.91 -0.88
CA GLU A 186 17.02 6.89 -1.13
C GLU A 186 16.45 6.81 -2.54
N PHE A 187 15.14 6.92 -2.64
CA PHE A 187 14.45 7.43 -3.83
C PHE A 187 13.32 8.37 -3.40
N LEU A 188 12.77 9.13 -4.31
CA LEU A 188 11.79 10.16 -4.00
C LEU A 188 10.67 10.25 -5.05
N ALA A 189 9.57 10.90 -4.64
CA ALA A 189 8.56 11.46 -5.51
C ALA A 189 8.28 12.91 -5.11
N ASP A 190 8.16 13.78 -6.09
CA ASP A 190 7.65 15.14 -5.92
C ASP A 190 6.18 15.14 -6.31
N CYS A 191 5.30 15.33 -5.34
CA CYS A 191 3.86 15.31 -5.55
C CYS A 191 3.27 16.66 -5.12
N PRO A 192 3.02 17.57 -6.06
CA PRO A 192 2.46 18.88 -5.75
C PRO A 192 1.09 18.79 -5.06
N PHE A 193 0.71 19.90 -4.40
CA PHE A 193 -0.64 20.06 -3.87
C PHE A 193 -1.69 19.80 -4.95
N SER A 194 -2.72 19.06 -4.61
CA SER A 194 -3.82 18.67 -5.47
C SER A 194 -5.09 19.46 -5.13
N HIS A 195 -5.64 19.22 -3.95
CA HIS A 195 -6.92 19.80 -3.50
C HIS A 195 -7.04 19.74 -1.97
N ARG A 196 -8.10 20.32 -1.43
CA ARG A 196 -8.46 20.27 0.00
C ARG A 196 -9.86 19.71 0.18
N LEU A 197 -10.01 18.83 1.16
CA LEU A 197 -11.33 18.32 1.61
C LEU A 197 -11.27 18.04 3.12
N PRO A 198 -12.39 18.13 3.84
CA PRO A 198 -12.51 17.68 5.22
C PRO A 198 -12.72 16.15 5.28
N ASP A 199 -11.98 15.41 4.48
CA ASP A 199 -12.11 13.98 4.26
C ASP A 199 -10.85 13.24 4.71
N ASP A 200 -11.02 11.97 5.06
CA ASP A 200 -9.94 11.05 5.40
C ASP A 200 -10.36 9.61 5.02
N PRO A 201 -9.90 9.10 3.87
CA PRO A 201 -10.26 7.75 3.42
C PRO A 201 -9.63 6.62 4.24
N ILE A 202 -8.72 6.92 5.18
CA ILE A 202 -8.16 5.92 6.09
C ILE A 202 -8.95 5.91 7.41
N VAL A 203 -9.02 7.05 8.11
CA VAL A 203 -9.60 7.13 9.45
C VAL A 203 -11.13 7.21 9.44
N PHE A 204 -11.72 7.81 8.39
CA PHE A 204 -13.17 7.97 8.21
C PHE A 204 -13.62 7.50 6.82
N PRO A 205 -13.36 6.23 6.45
CA PRO A 205 -13.68 5.73 5.10
C PRO A 205 -15.18 5.82 4.81
N GLY A 206 -15.50 6.38 3.64
CA GLY A 206 -16.89 6.54 3.19
C GLY A 206 -17.70 7.59 3.92
N LEU A 207 -17.10 8.45 4.76
CA LEU A 207 -17.76 9.48 5.55
C LEU A 207 -17.27 10.89 5.13
N PRO A 208 -17.80 11.48 4.05
CA PRO A 208 -17.41 12.82 3.61
C PRO A 208 -17.65 13.87 4.71
N GLY A 209 -16.68 14.76 4.91
CA GLY A 209 -16.77 15.84 5.88
C GLY A 209 -16.59 15.43 7.35
N ALA A 210 -16.24 14.17 7.63
CA ALA A 210 -16.09 13.67 9.00
C ALA A 210 -14.76 14.05 9.64
N SER A 211 -13.78 14.50 8.86
CA SER A 211 -12.46 14.91 9.35
C SER A 211 -12.31 16.43 9.40
N HIS A 212 -11.20 16.90 9.98
CA HIS A 212 -10.76 18.29 9.78
C HIS A 212 -10.23 18.47 8.35
N MET A 213 -9.98 19.71 7.94
CA MET A 213 -9.50 20.00 6.59
C MET A 213 -8.12 19.41 6.34
N HIS A 214 -7.98 18.59 5.31
CA HIS A 214 -6.71 18.07 4.81
C HIS A 214 -6.32 18.71 3.47
N SER A 215 -5.02 18.88 3.28
CA SER A 215 -4.38 19.19 2.01
C SER A 215 -3.85 17.90 1.41
N PHE A 216 -4.31 17.55 0.20
CA PHE A 216 -3.97 16.32 -0.50
C PHE A 216 -2.89 16.53 -1.56
N PHE A 217 -2.06 15.51 -1.77
CA PHE A 217 -0.95 15.49 -2.73
C PHE A 217 -0.95 14.19 -3.52
N GLY A 218 -0.41 14.20 -4.72
CA GLY A 218 -0.33 13.05 -5.59
C GLY A 218 -1.64 12.77 -6.33
N SER A 219 -2.39 11.76 -5.92
CA SER A 219 -3.69 11.49 -6.56
C SER A 219 -4.60 12.72 -6.52
N THR A 220 -5.24 13.03 -7.66
CA THR A 220 -6.15 14.19 -7.79
C THR A 220 -7.63 13.84 -7.58
N VAL A 221 -7.93 12.58 -7.27
CA VAL A 221 -9.31 12.08 -7.09
C VAL A 221 -9.61 11.67 -5.64
N THR A 222 -8.67 11.85 -4.71
CA THR A 222 -8.81 11.39 -3.32
C THR A 222 -9.95 12.12 -2.61
N ASN A 223 -10.81 11.34 -1.97
CA ASN A 223 -11.92 11.78 -1.11
C ASN A 223 -12.24 10.69 -0.10
N ALA A 224 -13.20 10.87 0.81
CA ALA A 224 -13.55 9.91 1.84
C ALA A 224 -13.90 8.50 1.32
N GLY A 225 -14.39 8.38 0.09
CA GLY A 225 -14.78 7.10 -0.52
C GLY A 225 -13.67 6.41 -1.33
N THR A 226 -12.49 7.02 -1.42
CA THR A 226 -11.42 6.54 -2.30
C THR A 226 -10.90 5.17 -1.91
N THR A 227 -10.90 4.25 -2.86
CA THR A 227 -10.28 2.92 -2.79
C THR A 227 -8.89 2.90 -3.44
N VAL A 228 -8.14 1.83 -3.26
CA VAL A 228 -6.84 1.67 -3.94
C VAL A 228 -7.02 1.56 -5.46
N ASP A 229 -8.14 1.01 -5.94
CA ASP A 229 -8.44 0.91 -7.37
C ASP A 229 -8.73 2.29 -7.98
N ASP A 230 -9.39 3.18 -7.23
CA ASP A 230 -9.59 4.58 -7.65
C ASP A 230 -8.25 5.30 -7.80
N LEU A 231 -7.31 5.08 -6.87
CA LEU A 231 -5.96 5.62 -6.97
C LEU A 231 -5.21 5.07 -8.18
N ALA A 232 -5.22 3.76 -8.38
CA ALA A 232 -4.50 3.10 -9.46
C ALA A 232 -4.96 3.56 -10.85
N ASN A 233 -6.26 3.76 -11.01
CA ASN A 233 -6.89 4.15 -12.28
C ASN A 233 -7.08 5.67 -12.41
N GLY A 234 -6.93 6.42 -11.33
CA GLY A 234 -7.07 7.87 -11.29
C GLY A 234 -5.82 8.62 -11.75
N PRO A 235 -5.96 9.91 -12.04
CA PRO A 235 -4.83 10.77 -12.34
C PRO A 235 -4.02 11.08 -11.08
N SER A 236 -2.70 11.24 -11.26
CA SER A 236 -1.76 11.70 -10.23
C SER A 236 -0.91 12.83 -10.79
N ASN A 237 -0.56 13.80 -9.96
CA ASN A 237 0.36 14.88 -10.31
C ASN A 237 1.80 14.64 -9.83
N CYS A 238 2.09 13.45 -9.33
CA CYS A 238 3.44 13.10 -8.89
C CYS A 238 4.45 13.05 -10.04
N ASN A 239 5.68 13.34 -9.71
CA ASN A 239 6.86 13.00 -10.49
C ASN A 239 7.73 12.01 -9.67
N PRO A 240 7.84 10.75 -10.07
CA PRO A 240 7.39 10.17 -11.35
C PRO A 240 5.86 9.93 -11.39
N ALA A 241 5.29 10.06 -12.58
CA ALA A 241 3.86 9.88 -12.81
C ALA A 241 3.35 8.45 -12.54
N VAL A 242 4.24 7.49 -12.37
CA VAL A 242 3.93 6.11 -11.98
C VAL A 242 3.51 6.00 -10.51
N ASP A 243 3.86 6.98 -9.68
CA ASP A 243 3.33 7.08 -8.32
C ASP A 243 1.87 7.55 -8.37
N ARG A 244 0.97 6.63 -8.09
CA ARG A 244 -0.48 6.86 -8.03
C ARG A 244 -0.99 7.06 -6.61
N SER A 245 -0.10 7.04 -5.63
CA SER A 245 -0.44 7.15 -4.22
C SER A 245 -1.09 8.48 -3.87
N SER A 246 -1.78 8.48 -2.75
CA SER A 246 -2.27 9.70 -2.13
C SER A 246 -1.57 9.95 -0.81
N TYR A 247 -1.25 11.20 -0.56
CA TYR A 247 -0.65 11.69 0.67
C TYR A 247 -1.48 12.87 1.15
N TRP A 248 -1.69 13.00 2.46
CA TRP A 248 -2.36 14.18 3.00
C TRP A 248 -1.88 14.52 4.40
N VAL A 249 -2.06 15.78 4.74
CA VAL A 249 -1.72 16.35 6.04
C VAL A 249 -2.81 17.36 6.43
N PRO A 250 -2.93 17.75 7.71
CA PRO A 250 -3.82 18.84 8.11
C PRO A 250 -3.42 20.14 7.38
N THR A 251 -4.42 20.83 6.85
CA THR A 251 -4.21 22.11 6.16
C THR A 251 -3.59 23.13 7.10
N LEU A 252 -2.53 23.81 6.67
CA LEU A 252 -1.88 24.89 7.40
C LEU A 252 -2.56 26.22 7.09
N TYR A 253 -2.77 27.03 8.12
CA TYR A 253 -3.31 28.38 8.02
C TYR A 253 -2.36 29.39 8.62
N GLN A 254 -2.23 30.55 7.98
CA GLN A 254 -1.62 31.75 8.54
C GLN A 254 -2.65 32.88 8.50
N ASP A 255 -2.92 33.51 9.65
CA ASP A 255 -3.96 34.55 9.80
C ASP A 255 -5.36 34.08 9.34
N GLY A 256 -5.67 32.80 9.50
CA GLY A 256 -6.92 32.22 9.06
C GLY A 256 -7.00 31.89 7.55
N VAL A 257 -5.98 32.23 6.78
CA VAL A 257 -5.88 31.93 5.35
C VAL A 257 -5.09 30.65 5.15
N ALA A 258 -5.66 29.68 4.43
CA ALA A 258 -4.99 28.43 4.10
C ALA A 258 -3.74 28.67 3.24
N LYS A 259 -2.67 27.98 3.56
CA LYS A 259 -1.37 28.04 2.86
C LYS A 259 -0.99 26.64 2.40
N GLU A 260 -0.74 26.50 1.12
CA GLU A 260 -0.26 25.24 0.56
C GLU A 260 1.26 25.26 0.44
N PRO A 261 1.93 24.12 0.63
CA PRO A 261 3.36 24.05 0.40
C PRO A 261 3.66 24.24 -1.09
N VAL A 262 4.71 24.99 -1.37
CA VAL A 262 5.19 25.25 -2.74
C VAL A 262 6.25 24.26 -3.21
N ILE A 263 6.85 23.52 -2.27
CA ILE A 263 7.77 22.42 -2.54
C ILE A 263 7.32 21.24 -1.68
N THR A 264 7.15 20.11 -2.31
CA THR A 264 6.62 18.88 -1.68
C THR A 264 7.45 17.71 -2.15
N THR A 265 8.16 17.07 -1.24
CA THR A 265 8.99 15.91 -1.57
C THR A 265 8.69 14.78 -0.59
N PHE A 266 8.43 13.62 -1.14
CA PHE A 266 8.17 12.39 -0.41
C PHE A 266 9.35 11.45 -0.63
N TYR A 267 10.19 11.33 0.39
CA TYR A 267 11.39 10.49 0.37
C TYR A 267 11.06 9.09 0.87
N TYR A 268 11.56 8.10 0.19
CA TYR A 268 11.59 6.71 0.59
C TYR A 268 13.02 6.35 0.96
N LEU A 269 13.25 6.07 2.25
CA LEU A 269 14.57 6.03 2.85
C LEU A 269 14.88 4.66 3.44
N GLY A 270 16.14 4.25 3.33
CA GLY A 270 16.69 3.09 4.05
C GLY A 270 17.35 3.46 5.38
N GLU A 271 17.08 4.64 5.94
CA GLU A 271 17.64 5.12 7.21
C GLU A 271 16.77 4.76 8.41
N GLY A 272 17.30 4.94 9.63
CA GLY A 272 16.59 4.64 10.88
C GLY A 272 16.72 3.19 11.33
N VAL A 273 17.31 2.33 10.51
CA VAL A 273 17.66 0.94 10.82
C VAL A 273 19.15 0.70 10.55
N SER A 274 19.69 -0.39 11.10
CA SER A 274 21.07 -0.81 10.83
C SER A 274 21.27 -1.21 9.36
N ASP A 275 22.51 -1.18 8.87
CA ASP A 275 22.80 -1.61 7.48
C ASP A 275 22.36 -3.07 7.22
N ALA A 276 22.51 -3.95 8.21
CA ALA A 276 22.05 -5.35 8.10
C ALA A 276 20.53 -5.47 7.96
N VAL A 277 19.75 -4.61 8.63
CA VAL A 277 18.29 -4.53 8.48
C VAL A 277 17.92 -3.84 7.17
N ARG A 278 18.65 -2.79 6.77
CA ARG A 278 18.43 -2.10 5.48
C ARG A 278 18.51 -3.04 4.28
N GLU A 279 19.45 -3.97 4.29
CA GLU A 279 19.60 -4.99 3.23
C GLU A 279 18.42 -5.95 3.14
N GLN A 280 17.61 -6.05 4.21
CA GLN A 280 16.41 -6.87 4.29
C GLN A 280 15.12 -6.08 4.06
N ILE A 281 15.19 -4.75 3.86
CA ILE A 281 14.01 -3.92 3.61
C ILE A 281 13.22 -4.50 2.44
N GLN A 282 11.94 -4.76 2.67
CA GLN A 282 10.98 -5.21 1.67
C GLN A 282 10.23 -4.02 1.08
N SER A 283 9.60 -4.22 -0.05
CA SER A 283 8.76 -3.21 -0.67
C SER A 283 7.53 -2.92 0.19
N LEU A 284 7.07 -1.68 0.16
CA LEU A 284 5.74 -1.34 0.70
C LEU A 284 4.68 -2.12 -0.09
N PRO A 285 3.79 -2.85 0.59
CA PRO A 285 2.70 -3.56 -0.10
C PRO A 285 1.78 -2.58 -0.82
N TYR A 286 1.31 -2.98 -1.99
CA TYR A 286 0.26 -2.25 -2.70
C TYR A 286 -1.02 -2.15 -1.84
N GLY A 287 -1.60 -0.96 -1.74
CA GLY A 287 -2.77 -0.71 -0.91
C GLY A 287 -2.50 -0.50 0.58
N LEU A 288 -1.23 -0.52 1.03
CA LEU A 288 -0.87 -0.22 2.42
C LEU A 288 -1.28 1.20 2.79
N ARG A 289 -1.92 1.34 3.95
CA ARG A 289 -2.33 2.62 4.54
C ARG A 289 -1.49 2.87 5.78
N ILE A 290 -0.96 4.07 5.93
CA ILE A 290 -0.15 4.41 7.10
C ILE A 290 -0.55 5.77 7.63
N VAL A 291 -0.83 5.86 8.94
CA VAL A 291 -1.08 7.10 9.65
C VAL A 291 0.08 7.38 10.60
N ALA A 292 0.75 8.51 10.42
CA ALA A 292 1.85 8.96 11.25
C ALA A 292 1.48 10.23 12.03
N GLY A 293 1.91 10.35 13.28
CA GLY A 293 1.62 11.50 14.14
C GLY A 293 0.34 11.37 14.95
N ASN A 294 -0.03 12.46 15.64
CA ASN A 294 -1.19 12.46 16.54
C ASN A 294 -1.99 13.77 16.43
N ALA A 295 -3.09 13.73 15.67
CA ALA A 295 -4.01 14.87 15.52
C ALA A 295 -4.61 15.37 16.83
N LYS A 296 -4.64 14.52 17.87
CA LYS A 296 -5.27 14.81 19.19
C LYS A 296 -4.25 15.16 20.27
N ALA A 297 -2.98 15.40 19.90
CA ALA A 297 -1.95 15.82 20.85
C ALA A 297 -2.35 17.15 21.51
N THR A 298 -2.20 17.25 22.83
CA THR A 298 -2.49 18.45 23.62
C THR A 298 -1.22 19.22 24.01
N ALA A 299 -0.06 18.57 23.88
CA ALA A 299 1.26 19.14 24.10
C ALA A 299 2.30 18.30 23.36
N PRO A 300 3.48 18.86 23.04
CA PRO A 300 4.59 18.07 22.51
C PRO A 300 5.17 17.18 23.62
N ASP A 301 5.45 15.92 23.26
CA ASP A 301 6.06 14.93 24.15
C ASP A 301 7.15 14.11 23.44
N ALA A 302 7.66 13.05 24.08
CA ALA A 302 8.71 12.20 23.51
C ALA A 302 8.25 11.48 22.22
N THR A 303 6.94 11.21 22.08
CA THR A 303 6.34 10.49 20.94
C THR A 303 5.96 11.41 19.78
N THR A 304 6.04 12.74 19.98
CA THR A 304 5.75 13.73 18.94
C THR A 304 6.80 13.63 17.83
N ILE A 305 6.35 13.24 16.63
CA ILE A 305 7.20 13.01 15.45
C ILE A 305 7.28 14.22 14.51
N SER A 306 6.42 15.23 14.68
CA SER A 306 6.49 16.47 13.91
C SER A 306 7.82 17.19 14.15
N ARG A 307 8.42 17.71 13.10
CA ARG A 307 9.61 18.54 13.16
C ARG A 307 9.43 19.71 12.22
N TRP A 308 9.56 20.92 12.76
CA TRP A 308 9.47 22.18 12.05
C TRP A 308 10.82 22.86 12.01
N SER A 309 11.21 23.38 10.87
CA SER A 309 12.45 24.14 10.68
C SER A 309 12.26 25.29 9.68
N CYS A 310 13.29 26.10 9.50
CA CYS A 310 13.31 27.17 8.52
C CYS A 310 14.24 26.82 7.38
N LEU A 311 13.76 26.89 6.14
CA LEU A 311 14.55 26.57 4.95
C LEU A 311 15.78 27.48 4.86
N HIS A 312 16.97 26.90 4.75
CA HIS A 312 18.28 27.57 4.68
C HIS A 312 18.69 28.35 5.93
N HIS A 313 17.93 28.25 7.03
CA HIS A 313 18.21 28.92 8.29
C HIS A 313 18.36 27.96 9.46
N ASN A 314 19.45 27.18 9.44
CA ASN A 314 19.73 26.17 10.48
C ASN A 314 19.93 26.78 11.86
N GLU A 315 20.33 28.07 11.95
CA GLU A 315 20.48 28.83 13.20
C GLU A 315 19.14 29.01 13.94
N ALA A 316 17.99 28.97 13.24
CA ALA A 316 16.68 29.00 13.85
C ALA A 316 16.36 27.70 14.61
N GLY A 317 17.18 26.65 14.39
CA GLY A 317 16.99 25.34 14.99
C GLY A 317 15.80 24.57 14.38
N ALA A 318 15.36 23.55 15.11
CA ALA A 318 14.17 22.78 14.76
C ALA A 318 13.37 22.49 16.02
N GLY A 319 12.03 22.52 15.89
CA GLY A 319 11.10 22.30 17.00
C GLY A 319 10.02 21.26 16.69
N LYS A 320 9.35 20.78 17.71
CA LYS A 320 8.16 19.92 17.58
C LYS A 320 6.89 20.75 17.31
N ASP A 321 6.93 22.04 17.56
CA ASP A 321 5.90 23.03 17.26
C ASP A 321 6.45 24.09 16.30
N PHE A 322 5.57 24.96 15.81
CA PHE A 322 5.96 26.07 14.92
C PHE A 322 7.08 26.93 15.51
N ILE A 323 7.96 27.37 14.65
CA ILE A 323 9.10 28.23 14.99
C ILE A 323 9.01 29.53 14.19
N ASN A 324 9.67 30.57 14.69
CA ASN A 324 9.74 31.87 14.02
C ASN A 324 10.80 31.83 12.91
N CYS A 325 10.35 31.79 11.66
CA CYS A 325 11.23 31.81 10.52
C CYS A 325 11.49 33.24 10.03
N PRO A 326 12.75 33.57 9.62
CA PRO A 326 13.08 34.85 8.99
C PRO A 326 12.25 35.13 7.74
N ALA A 327 12.10 36.41 7.38
CA ALA A 327 11.25 36.83 6.28
C ALA A 327 11.71 36.34 4.90
N ASP A 328 12.97 35.99 4.75
CA ASP A 328 13.59 35.44 3.54
C ASP A 328 13.60 33.88 3.52
N SER A 329 12.93 33.26 4.48
CA SER A 329 12.85 31.80 4.62
C SER A 329 11.41 31.28 4.46
N MET A 330 11.28 29.97 4.33
CA MET A 330 10.03 29.23 4.34
C MET A 330 9.98 28.32 5.58
N LEU A 331 8.80 28.13 6.12
CA LEU A 331 8.56 27.13 7.15
C LEU A 331 8.60 25.73 6.52
N GLU A 332 9.47 24.85 7.02
CA GLU A 332 9.55 23.45 6.61
C GLU A 332 8.93 22.53 7.65
N SER A 333 8.13 21.56 7.18
CA SER A 333 7.64 20.43 7.96
C SER A 333 8.33 19.15 7.53
N TYR A 334 8.82 18.38 8.50
CA TYR A 334 9.30 17.01 8.31
C TYR A 334 8.44 16.06 9.11
N LEU A 335 7.98 15.00 8.47
CA LEU A 335 7.19 13.95 9.11
C LEU A 335 7.71 12.58 8.67
N ASP A 336 8.25 11.81 9.63
CA ASP A 336 8.72 10.45 9.41
C ASP A 336 7.62 9.45 9.75
N PHE A 337 7.34 8.54 8.83
CA PHE A 337 6.37 7.46 9.00
C PHE A 337 7.02 6.23 9.64
N PRO A 338 6.23 5.38 10.34
CA PRO A 338 6.71 4.10 10.84
C PRO A 338 7.11 3.19 9.65
N GLN A 339 8.19 2.41 9.86
CA GLN A 339 8.83 1.63 8.80
C GLN A 339 8.97 0.14 9.12
N CYS A 340 8.32 -0.33 10.17
CA CYS A 340 8.26 -1.74 10.53
C CYS A 340 6.82 -2.23 10.41
N TRP A 341 6.56 -3.12 9.44
CA TRP A 341 5.24 -3.66 9.15
C TRP A 341 5.04 -5.02 9.84
N ASN A 342 3.82 -5.33 10.28
CA ASN A 342 3.50 -6.61 10.91
C ASN A 342 3.51 -7.80 9.92
N GLY A 343 3.71 -7.56 8.61
CA GLY A 343 3.82 -8.59 7.57
C GLY A 343 2.48 -9.17 7.12
N ARG A 344 1.36 -8.58 7.52
CA ARG A 344 0.03 -9.15 7.26
C ARG A 344 -1.02 -8.12 6.85
N ASP A 345 -1.23 -7.10 7.68
CA ASP A 345 -2.38 -6.21 7.54
C ASP A 345 -2.01 -4.96 6.73
N LEU A 346 -2.81 -4.60 5.72
CA LEU A 346 -2.65 -3.35 4.97
C LEU A 346 -3.22 -2.14 5.71
N ASP A 347 -4.06 -2.40 6.71
CA ASP A 347 -4.65 -1.45 7.64
C ASP A 347 -5.03 -2.21 8.93
N SER A 348 -5.24 -1.50 10.02
CA SER A 348 -5.70 -2.07 11.29
C SER A 348 -6.89 -1.30 11.81
N ALA A 349 -7.63 -1.85 12.78
CA ALA A 349 -8.85 -1.22 13.30
C ALA A 349 -8.60 0.18 13.92
N ASP A 350 -7.39 0.46 14.36
CA ASP A 350 -6.94 1.76 14.87
C ASP A 350 -6.12 2.56 13.84
N HIS A 351 -5.97 2.04 12.61
CA HIS A 351 -5.22 2.59 11.49
C HIS A 351 -3.72 2.81 11.76
N LYS A 352 -3.17 2.22 12.82
CA LYS A 352 -1.78 2.41 13.28
C LYS A 352 -1.07 1.14 13.71
N SER A 353 -1.76 0.21 14.39
CA SER A 353 -1.12 -0.93 15.05
C SER A 353 -0.59 -2.02 14.11
N HIS A 354 -0.74 -1.88 12.80
CA HIS A 354 -0.08 -2.73 11.80
C HIS A 354 1.32 -2.23 11.44
N MET A 355 1.69 -1.01 11.89
CA MET A 355 2.99 -0.40 11.67
C MET A 355 3.65 0.00 12.99
N ALA A 356 4.98 -0.03 13.05
CA ALA A 356 5.76 0.41 14.20
C ALA A 356 7.02 1.17 13.77
N TYR A 357 7.54 2.01 14.68
CA TYR A 357 8.87 2.58 14.52
C TYR A 357 9.95 1.58 14.95
N PRO A 358 11.14 1.60 14.33
CA PRO A 358 12.25 0.76 14.76
C PRO A 358 12.74 1.17 16.15
N VAL A 359 13.25 0.20 16.88
CA VAL A 359 13.86 0.39 18.20
C VAL A 359 15.33 -0.04 18.09
N ASN A 360 16.25 0.85 18.47
CA ASN A 360 17.69 0.58 18.42
C ASN A 360 18.17 0.07 17.02
N GLY A 361 17.59 0.61 15.96
CA GLY A 361 17.97 0.27 14.58
C GLY A 361 17.44 -1.08 14.07
N ALA A 362 16.49 -1.70 14.76
CA ALA A 362 15.83 -2.94 14.36
C ALA A 362 14.29 -2.83 14.45
N CYS A 363 13.61 -3.63 13.67
CA CYS A 363 12.16 -3.77 13.78
C CYS A 363 11.80 -4.68 14.98
N PRO A 364 10.76 -4.33 15.77
CA PRO A 364 10.31 -5.16 16.88
C PRO A 364 9.73 -6.49 16.38
N ALA A 365 9.79 -7.53 17.23
CA ALA A 365 9.33 -8.88 16.88
C ALA A 365 7.84 -8.95 16.45
N THR A 366 7.01 -8.00 16.92
CA THR A 366 5.60 -7.89 16.53
C THR A 366 5.41 -7.30 15.12
N HIS A 367 6.42 -6.60 14.58
CA HIS A 367 6.44 -5.96 13.27
C HIS A 367 7.75 -6.30 12.56
N PRO A 368 7.96 -7.57 12.20
CA PRO A 368 9.28 -8.07 11.80
C PRO A 368 9.72 -7.63 10.41
N VAL A 369 8.84 -7.02 9.62
CA VAL A 369 9.12 -6.70 8.22
C VAL A 369 9.55 -5.24 8.07
N PRO A 370 10.86 -4.96 7.85
CA PRO A 370 11.31 -3.61 7.55
C PRO A 370 10.87 -3.22 6.13
N VAL A 371 10.33 -2.01 6.00
CA VAL A 371 9.95 -1.38 4.73
C VAL A 371 10.63 0.00 4.61
N PRO A 372 10.68 0.64 3.41
CA PRO A 372 11.23 1.98 3.30
C PRO A 372 10.53 2.96 4.26
N LYS A 373 11.32 3.78 4.94
CA LYS A 373 10.78 4.88 5.73
C LYS A 373 10.29 5.98 4.79
N LEU A 374 8.98 6.25 4.80
CA LEU A 374 8.45 7.43 4.14
C LEU A 374 8.75 8.67 5.00
N ARG A 375 9.29 9.72 4.37
CA ARG A 375 9.43 11.07 4.95
C ARG A 375 8.74 12.07 4.06
N GLN A 376 7.74 12.76 4.59
CA GLN A 376 7.16 13.93 3.94
C GLN A 376 7.96 15.17 4.31
N VAL A 377 8.40 15.95 3.31
CA VAL A 377 9.03 17.25 3.49
C VAL A 377 8.22 18.29 2.72
N LEU A 378 7.58 19.17 3.47
CA LEU A 378 6.66 20.17 2.94
C LEU A 378 7.19 21.57 3.27
N ARG A 379 7.35 22.43 2.25
CA ARG A 379 7.86 23.79 2.40
C ARG A 379 6.76 24.78 2.10
N TYR A 380 6.34 25.47 3.16
CA TYR A 380 5.26 26.45 3.10
C TYR A 380 5.79 27.87 2.91
N PRO A 381 5.17 28.69 2.04
CA PRO A 381 5.54 30.12 1.88
C PRO A 381 5.02 30.94 3.06
N VAL A 382 5.48 30.54 4.26
CA VAL A 382 5.06 31.05 5.56
C VAL A 382 6.31 31.36 6.38
N ASN A 383 6.30 32.46 7.07
CA ASN A 383 7.36 32.89 7.98
C ASN A 383 6.80 33.79 9.09
N GLY A 384 7.67 34.27 10.00
CA GLY A 384 7.32 35.18 11.06
C GLY A 384 6.72 34.51 12.30
N ASP A 385 5.89 35.25 13.02
CA ASP A 385 5.37 34.89 14.34
C ASP A 385 4.55 33.56 14.28
N PRO A 386 4.98 32.53 15.01
CA PRO A 386 4.27 31.25 15.08
C PRO A 386 2.86 31.36 15.68
N ALA A 387 2.53 32.37 16.47
CA ALA A 387 1.18 32.61 16.99
C ALA A 387 0.15 32.89 15.89
N ARG A 388 0.59 33.27 14.70
CA ARG A 388 -0.26 33.50 13.51
C ARG A 388 -0.51 32.23 12.70
N ILE A 389 0.14 31.13 13.06
CA ILE A 389 0.15 29.88 12.29
C ILE A 389 -0.59 28.80 13.06
N ARG A 390 -1.41 28.01 12.36
CA ARG A 390 -2.08 26.84 12.93
C ARG A 390 -2.31 25.78 11.86
N LEU A 391 -2.43 24.53 12.27
CA LEU A 391 -3.00 23.45 11.46
C LEU A 391 -4.52 23.40 11.64
N SER A 392 -5.23 22.76 10.72
CA SER A 392 -6.66 22.41 10.90
C SER A 392 -6.88 21.50 12.12
N SER A 393 -5.86 20.73 12.50
CA SER A 393 -5.84 19.90 13.73
C SER A 393 -5.43 20.66 15.00
N GLY A 394 -4.79 21.86 14.89
CA GLY A 394 -4.36 22.64 16.05
C GLY A 394 -2.95 23.24 15.91
N ALA A 395 -2.12 23.10 16.96
CA ALA A 395 -0.75 23.57 17.01
C ALA A 395 0.18 22.69 16.14
N GLY A 396 1.43 23.13 15.90
CA GLY A 396 2.37 22.42 15.04
C GLY A 396 2.68 20.99 15.50
N PHE A 397 2.63 20.71 16.79
CA PHE A 397 2.82 19.37 17.34
C PHE A 397 1.65 18.40 17.06
N THR A 398 0.50 18.90 16.56
CA THR A 398 -0.61 18.06 16.08
C THR A 398 -0.41 17.60 14.62
N MET A 399 0.73 17.94 14.00
CA MET A 399 1.05 17.49 12.65
C MET A 399 1.00 15.96 12.59
N HIS A 400 0.25 15.48 11.66
CA HIS A 400 0.16 14.09 11.28
C HIS A 400 0.14 14.02 9.77
N GLY A 401 0.34 12.84 9.25
CA GLY A 401 0.27 12.62 7.82
C GLY A 401 -0.22 11.22 7.53
N ASP A 402 -0.83 11.09 6.40
CA ASP A 402 -1.47 9.90 5.94
C ASP A 402 -0.91 9.53 4.57
N PHE A 403 -0.79 8.25 4.35
CA PHE A 403 -0.26 7.69 3.13
C PHE A 403 -1.09 6.50 2.69
N PHE A 404 -1.63 6.54 1.49
CA PHE A 404 -2.30 5.44 0.86
C PHE A 404 -1.51 4.99 -0.37
N ASN A 405 -0.82 3.87 -0.24
CA ASN A 405 0.13 3.38 -1.23
C ASN A 405 -0.57 2.84 -2.47
N ALA A 406 -0.30 3.43 -3.62
CA ALA A 406 -0.72 2.94 -4.94
C ALA A 406 0.44 2.96 -5.97
N TRP A 407 1.68 2.84 -5.50
CA TRP A 407 2.80 2.51 -6.38
C TRP A 407 2.55 1.14 -7.02
N PRO A 408 2.73 0.98 -8.35
CA PRO A 408 2.78 -0.34 -8.96
C PRO A 408 3.86 -1.19 -8.26
N GLN A 409 3.49 -2.39 -7.81
CA GLN A 409 4.36 -3.21 -6.96
C GLN A 409 5.73 -3.48 -7.61
N ALA A 410 5.74 -3.77 -8.91
CA ALA A 410 6.98 -4.04 -9.64
C ALA A 410 7.95 -2.84 -9.62
N GLU A 411 7.42 -1.62 -9.71
CA GLU A 411 8.24 -0.41 -9.65
C GLU A 411 8.75 -0.13 -8.23
N MET A 412 7.91 -0.35 -7.22
CA MET A 412 8.33 -0.28 -5.82
C MET A 412 9.44 -1.31 -5.53
N ASP A 413 9.27 -2.55 -5.99
CA ASP A 413 10.26 -3.64 -5.85
C ASP A 413 11.60 -3.28 -6.51
N ARG A 414 11.55 -2.74 -7.71
CA ARG A 414 12.74 -2.29 -8.45
C ARG A 414 13.49 -1.20 -7.68
N ARG A 415 12.79 -0.19 -7.18
CA ARG A 415 13.38 0.93 -6.42
C ARG A 415 13.94 0.46 -5.10
N VAL A 416 13.24 -0.38 -4.37
CA VAL A 416 13.72 -0.92 -3.09
C VAL A 416 14.97 -1.77 -3.32
N ALA A 417 14.97 -2.65 -4.31
CA ALA A 417 16.11 -3.51 -4.61
C ALA A 417 17.35 -2.68 -4.98
N TYR A 418 17.20 -1.67 -5.83
CA TYR A 418 18.32 -0.88 -6.35
C TYR A 418 18.68 0.30 -5.43
N CYS A 419 17.72 1.17 -5.11
CA CYS A 419 18.03 2.40 -4.41
C CYS A 419 18.25 2.18 -2.91
N ILE A 420 17.42 1.33 -2.29
CA ILE A 420 17.45 1.12 -0.84
C ILE A 420 18.48 0.07 -0.45
N ARG A 421 18.33 -1.17 -0.93
CA ARG A 421 19.20 -2.27 -0.51
C ARG A 421 20.65 -2.07 -0.93
N LEU A 422 20.90 -1.58 -2.13
CA LEU A 422 22.24 -1.28 -2.62
C LEU A 422 22.80 0.07 -2.14
N LYS A 423 22.01 0.85 -1.38
CA LYS A 423 22.41 2.16 -0.84
C LYS A 423 22.85 3.12 -1.95
N VAL A 424 21.95 3.39 -2.89
CA VAL A 424 22.15 4.30 -4.01
C VAL A 424 21.13 5.43 -3.92
N LYS A 425 21.60 6.68 -4.06
CA LYS A 425 20.70 7.83 -4.19
C LYS A 425 20.10 7.82 -5.59
N CYS A 426 18.79 7.63 -5.67
CA CYS A 426 18.05 7.63 -6.92
C CYS A 426 17.22 8.91 -7.08
N GLY A 427 17.13 9.39 -8.32
CA GLY A 427 16.19 10.44 -8.70
C GLY A 427 14.74 9.94 -8.81
N ALA A 428 13.87 10.83 -9.32
CA ALA A 428 12.45 10.49 -9.53
C ALA A 428 12.23 9.34 -10.51
N ASP A 429 13.15 9.09 -11.44
CA ASP A 429 13.11 7.94 -12.36
C ASP A 429 13.57 6.61 -11.70
N GLY A 430 14.01 6.64 -10.44
CA GLY A 430 14.52 5.49 -9.72
C GLY A 430 15.87 4.98 -10.23
N ARG A 431 16.70 5.87 -10.75
CA ARG A 431 18.08 5.62 -11.19
C ARG A 431 19.08 6.53 -10.47
N ALA A 432 20.35 6.12 -10.46
CA ALA A 432 21.44 6.90 -9.86
C ALA A 432 21.79 8.13 -10.67
#